data_fb00aa4129aa7ca971890c744d18961b
#
_entry.id   fb00aa4129aa7ca971890c744d18961b
#
_cell.length_a   1.000
_cell.length_b   1.000
_cell.length_c   1.000
_cell.angle_alpha   90.00
_cell.angle_beta   90.00
_cell.angle_gamma   90.00
#
_symmetry.space_group_name_H-M   'P 1'
#
loop_
_entity.id
_entity.type
_entity.pdbx_description
1 polymer ?
#
loop_
_entity_poly.entity_id
_entity_poly.type
_entity_poly.pdbx_seq_one_letter_code
_entity_poly.pdbx_strand_id
1 'polypeptide(L)'
;IKVTSDGATHIGENSLVTQEVNGRQELYATNSGGNQIDLNIKKGTNLLIDGVNVMDAIHGSVAMGAAMASLPTSAGDAQYTCGLGTGFHNSSAAISGGCGFDFKNFDFVETMPKAFHDASFNFGVASVVEGEQDGATLKAGITFKFGAPKKIKTAEAIQFRTENKIDAVMQENKILKDQIAAINLKLETLNMVASN
;
A
#
# COMPACT_ATOMS: atom_id res chain seq x y z
N ILE A 1 48.56 -22.36 0.81
CA ILE A 1 48.12 -21.48 1.91
C ILE A 1 49.31 -20.64 2.33
N LYS A 2 49.18 -19.33 2.40
CA LYS A 2 50.16 -18.40 2.90
C LYS A 2 49.60 -17.66 4.10
N VAL A 3 50.34 -17.62 5.18
CA VAL A 3 50.02 -16.79 6.35
C VAL A 3 51.01 -15.63 6.36
N THR A 4 50.51 -14.40 6.46
CA THR A 4 51.33 -13.21 6.51
C THR A 4 51.64 -12.81 7.97
N SER A 5 52.62 -11.91 8.16
CA SER A 5 53.05 -11.50 9.50
C SER A 5 51.99 -10.71 10.29
N ASP A 6 51.01 -10.15 9.61
CA ASP A 6 49.82 -9.49 10.19
C ASP A 6 48.67 -10.44 10.50
N GLY A 7 48.89 -11.76 10.31
CA GLY A 7 47.93 -12.80 10.63
C GLY A 7 46.94 -13.12 9.53
N ALA A 8 47.00 -12.46 8.37
CA ALA A 8 46.14 -12.76 7.24
C ALA A 8 46.46 -14.14 6.63
N THR A 9 45.44 -14.92 6.36
CA THR A 9 45.57 -16.22 5.69
C THR A 9 45.05 -16.15 4.25
N HIS A 10 45.92 -16.42 3.31
CA HIS A 10 45.60 -16.47 1.89
C HIS A 10 45.40 -17.93 1.45
N ILE A 11 44.26 -18.25 0.88
CA ILE A 11 43.95 -19.58 0.33
C ILE A 11 44.02 -19.51 -1.19
N GLY A 12 45.11 -20.03 -1.72
CA GLY A 12 45.43 -19.94 -3.16
C GLY A 12 46.22 -18.69 -3.50
N GLU A 13 46.69 -18.65 -4.74
CA GLU A 13 47.37 -17.50 -5.32
C GLU A 13 46.26 -16.53 -5.78
N ASN A 14 46.07 -15.41 -5.11
CA ASN A 14 45.08 -14.37 -5.44
C ASN A 14 43.59 -14.76 -5.23
N SER A 15 43.19 -15.34 -4.11
CA SER A 15 41.82 -15.76 -3.98
C SER A 15 41.17 -15.30 -2.70
N LEU A 16 41.22 -16.07 -1.67
CA LEU A 16 40.47 -15.81 -0.45
C LEU A 16 41.43 -15.39 0.67
N VAL A 17 41.14 -14.28 1.30
CA VAL A 17 41.89 -13.75 2.44
C VAL A 17 40.98 -13.72 3.64
N THR A 18 41.48 -14.19 4.78
CA THR A 18 40.88 -13.97 6.09
C THR A 18 41.90 -13.34 7.01
N GLN A 19 41.49 -12.27 7.68
CA GLN A 19 42.37 -11.56 8.62
C GLN A 19 41.55 -10.91 9.75
N GLU A 20 42.19 -10.72 10.90
CA GLU A 20 41.60 -9.93 11.96
C GLU A 20 41.97 -8.47 11.81
N VAL A 21 40.98 -7.57 11.85
CA VAL A 21 41.16 -6.12 11.81
C VAL A 21 40.28 -5.51 12.91
N ASN A 22 40.91 -4.82 13.85
CA ASN A 22 40.22 -4.14 14.96
C ASN A 22 39.24 -5.04 15.75
N GLY A 23 39.63 -6.27 16.00
CA GLY A 23 38.80 -7.26 16.77
C GLY A 23 37.68 -7.89 15.94
N ARG A 24 37.72 -7.74 14.62
CA ARG A 24 36.75 -8.37 13.69
C ARG A 24 37.49 -9.25 12.69
N GLN A 25 36.92 -10.41 12.42
CA GLN A 25 37.42 -11.29 11.36
C GLN A 25 36.82 -10.83 10.01
N GLU A 26 37.68 -10.40 9.10
CA GLU A 26 37.31 -10.05 7.73
C GLU A 26 37.57 -11.22 6.77
N LEU A 27 36.68 -11.39 5.79
CA LEU A 27 36.78 -12.36 4.72
C LEU A 27 36.55 -11.65 3.38
N TYR A 28 37.54 -11.70 2.50
CA TYR A 28 37.43 -11.04 1.17
C TYR A 28 38.25 -11.79 0.11
N ALA A 29 38.00 -11.48 -1.14
CA ALA A 29 38.76 -11.99 -2.27
C ALA A 29 39.72 -10.92 -2.84
N THR A 30 40.85 -11.34 -3.38
CA THR A 30 41.79 -10.47 -4.06
C THR A 30 42.14 -10.97 -5.46
N ASN A 31 42.42 -10.05 -6.39
CA ASN A 31 42.96 -10.35 -7.71
C ASN A 31 44.51 -10.53 -7.66
N SER A 32 45.12 -10.83 -8.78
CA SER A 32 46.58 -11.03 -8.93
C SER A 32 47.44 -9.80 -8.57
N GLY A 33 46.83 -8.61 -8.56
CA GLY A 33 47.47 -7.38 -8.14
C GLY A 33 47.31 -7.07 -6.64
N GLY A 34 46.67 -7.95 -5.87
CA GLY A 34 46.40 -7.75 -4.43
C GLY A 34 45.22 -6.81 -4.16
N ASN A 35 44.50 -6.32 -5.16
CA ASN A 35 43.30 -5.49 -4.97
C ASN A 35 42.13 -6.33 -4.57
N GLN A 36 41.31 -5.82 -3.67
CA GLN A 36 40.02 -6.46 -3.29
C GLN A 36 39.09 -6.55 -4.49
N ILE A 37 38.39 -7.70 -4.58
CA ILE A 37 37.36 -7.97 -5.58
C ILE A 37 36.14 -8.59 -4.92
N ASP A 38 35.00 -8.59 -5.60
CA ASP A 38 33.75 -9.14 -5.11
C ASP A 38 33.87 -10.65 -4.82
N LEU A 39 33.32 -11.08 -3.69
CA LEU A 39 33.14 -12.48 -3.35
C LEU A 39 31.83 -12.98 -3.93
N ASN A 40 31.89 -13.75 -5.00
CA ASN A 40 30.70 -14.27 -5.66
C ASN A 40 30.38 -15.70 -5.17
N ILE A 41 29.24 -15.84 -4.52
CA ILE A 41 28.65 -17.14 -4.16
C ILE A 41 27.87 -17.65 -5.39
N LYS A 42 28.37 -18.71 -6.03
CA LYS A 42 27.80 -19.25 -7.26
C LYS A 42 26.36 -19.79 -7.04
N LYS A 43 25.54 -19.70 -8.11
CA LYS A 43 24.22 -20.34 -8.17
C LYS A 43 24.31 -21.82 -7.80
N GLY A 44 23.45 -22.28 -6.93
CA GLY A 44 23.42 -23.65 -6.39
C GLY A 44 24.25 -23.84 -5.11
N THR A 45 24.87 -22.74 -4.61
CA THR A 45 25.56 -22.70 -3.31
C THR A 45 24.86 -21.70 -2.42
N ASN A 46 24.54 -22.07 -1.19
CA ASN A 46 23.89 -21.20 -0.22
C ASN A 46 24.93 -20.59 0.73
N LEU A 47 24.76 -19.31 1.03
CA LEU A 47 25.44 -18.67 2.16
C LEU A 47 24.59 -18.83 3.41
N LEU A 48 25.06 -19.63 4.35
CA LEU A 48 24.38 -19.83 5.63
C LEU A 48 25.04 -18.97 6.72
N ILE A 49 24.20 -18.27 7.49
CA ILE A 49 24.63 -17.60 8.72
C ILE A 49 23.82 -18.20 9.85
N ASP A 50 24.52 -18.84 10.78
CA ASP A 50 23.89 -19.58 11.89
C ASP A 50 22.82 -20.59 11.42
N GLY A 51 23.13 -21.28 10.33
CA GLY A 51 22.24 -22.26 9.71
C GLY A 51 21.12 -21.71 8.83
N VAL A 52 20.91 -20.39 8.81
CA VAL A 52 19.87 -19.73 8.01
C VAL A 52 20.42 -19.30 6.66
N ASN A 53 19.73 -19.66 5.59
CA ASN A 53 20.05 -19.24 4.23
C ASN A 53 19.77 -17.73 4.08
N VAL A 54 20.79 -16.96 3.78
CA VAL A 54 20.71 -15.49 3.65
C VAL A 54 19.72 -15.07 2.56
N MET A 55 19.67 -15.77 1.44
CA MET A 55 18.74 -15.44 0.35
C MET A 55 17.29 -15.71 0.76
N ASP A 56 17.02 -16.79 1.47
CA ASP A 56 15.66 -17.09 1.95
C ASP A 56 15.21 -16.10 3.02
N ALA A 57 16.14 -15.67 3.89
CA ALA A 57 15.88 -14.60 4.85
C ALA A 57 15.52 -13.27 4.16
N ILE A 58 16.21 -12.93 3.07
CA ILE A 58 15.88 -11.74 2.26
C ILE A 58 14.51 -11.92 1.60
N HIS A 59 14.24 -13.06 0.96
CA HIS A 59 12.96 -13.32 0.29
C HIS A 59 11.79 -13.26 1.29
N GLY A 60 11.93 -13.87 2.45
CA GLY A 60 10.93 -13.82 3.52
C GLY A 60 10.67 -12.40 4.00
N SER A 61 11.73 -11.61 4.21
CA SER A 61 11.59 -10.21 4.63
C SER A 61 10.87 -9.35 3.59
N VAL A 62 11.15 -9.55 2.30
CA VAL A 62 10.46 -8.84 1.21
C VAL A 62 9.00 -9.26 1.12
N ALA A 63 8.70 -10.56 1.27
CA ALA A 63 7.33 -11.06 1.28
C ALA A 63 6.51 -10.47 2.44
N MET A 64 7.10 -10.42 3.66
CA MET A 64 6.46 -9.76 4.82
C MET A 64 6.21 -8.27 4.58
N GLY A 65 7.17 -7.56 3.98
CA GLY A 65 7.01 -6.16 3.62
C GLY A 65 5.86 -5.92 2.62
N ALA A 66 5.76 -6.77 1.60
CA ALA A 66 4.67 -6.73 0.63
C ALA A 66 3.30 -7.03 1.28
N ALA A 67 3.23 -8.04 2.16
CA ALA A 67 2.02 -8.34 2.92
C ALA A 67 1.55 -7.15 3.77
N MET A 68 2.48 -6.49 4.47
CA MET A 68 2.18 -5.32 5.31
C MET A 68 1.78 -4.07 4.52
N ALA A 69 2.21 -3.95 3.26
CA ALA A 69 1.88 -2.81 2.41
C ALA A 69 0.38 -2.73 2.10
N SER A 70 -0.34 -3.86 2.12
CA SER A 70 -1.78 -3.94 1.87
C SER A 70 -2.65 -3.63 3.10
N LEU A 71 -2.05 -3.48 4.28
CA LEU A 71 -2.80 -3.18 5.50
C LEU A 71 -3.33 -1.74 5.53
N PRO A 72 -4.50 -1.50 6.12
CA PRO A 72 -5.07 -0.17 6.20
C PRO A 72 -4.16 0.77 7.03
N THR A 73 -3.99 1.99 6.54
CA THR A 73 -3.20 3.03 7.19
C THR A 73 -4.06 4.07 7.91
N SER A 74 -5.38 4.07 7.65
CA SER A 74 -6.36 4.94 8.30
C SER A 74 -7.72 4.25 8.33
N ALA A 75 -8.60 4.73 9.18
CA ALA A 75 -9.95 4.17 9.35
C ALA A 75 -11.03 4.88 8.49
N GLY A 76 -10.72 6.01 7.84
CA GLY A 76 -11.71 6.81 7.11
C GLY A 76 -12.78 7.38 8.03
N ASP A 77 -14.04 7.00 7.82
CA ASP A 77 -15.18 7.42 8.65
C ASP A 77 -15.52 6.42 9.77
N ALA A 78 -14.88 5.25 9.80
CA ALA A 78 -15.02 4.29 10.89
C ALA A 78 -14.11 4.65 12.06
N GLN A 79 -14.36 4.11 13.24
CA GLN A 79 -13.46 4.29 14.39
C GLN A 79 -12.12 3.58 14.14
N TYR A 80 -12.17 2.38 13.57
CA TYR A 80 -11.00 1.61 13.16
C TYR A 80 -11.32 0.76 11.94
N THR A 81 -10.32 0.46 11.14
CA THR A 81 -10.40 -0.46 10.01
C THR A 81 -9.29 -1.48 10.13
N CYS A 82 -9.64 -2.77 10.14
CA CYS A 82 -8.68 -3.86 10.17
C CYS A 82 -8.66 -4.58 8.83
N GLY A 83 -7.52 -5.13 8.47
CA GLY A 83 -7.35 -5.85 7.22
C GLY A 83 -6.34 -6.99 7.36
N LEU A 84 -6.39 -7.88 6.39
CA LEU A 84 -5.42 -8.94 6.17
C LEU A 84 -4.68 -8.65 4.88
N GLY A 85 -3.42 -9.04 4.82
CA GLY A 85 -2.59 -8.91 3.64
C GLY A 85 -1.82 -10.18 3.35
N THR A 86 -1.49 -10.37 2.09
CA THR A 86 -0.59 -11.43 1.64
C THR A 86 0.53 -10.84 0.81
N GLY A 87 1.70 -11.43 0.87
CA GLY A 87 2.85 -11.04 0.07
C GLY A 87 3.62 -12.26 -0.40
N PHE A 88 4.12 -12.18 -1.62
CA PHE A 88 4.88 -13.25 -2.25
C PHE A 88 6.17 -12.66 -2.82
N HIS A 89 7.27 -13.35 -2.59
CA HIS A 89 8.54 -13.01 -3.22
C HIS A 89 9.38 -14.27 -3.42
N ASN A 90 9.64 -14.62 -4.69
CA ASN A 90 10.29 -15.89 -5.08
C ASN A 90 9.63 -17.11 -4.40
N SER A 91 10.41 -17.82 -3.58
CA SER A 91 9.98 -19.04 -2.86
C SER A 91 9.32 -18.74 -1.51
N SER A 92 9.14 -17.47 -1.14
CA SER A 92 8.59 -17.10 0.17
C SER A 92 7.20 -16.50 0.04
N ALA A 93 6.31 -16.93 0.92
CA ALA A 93 4.98 -16.36 1.11
C ALA A 93 4.81 -15.86 2.55
N ALA A 94 4.12 -14.75 2.72
CA ALA A 94 3.83 -14.17 4.02
C ALA A 94 2.37 -13.73 4.11
N ILE A 95 1.83 -13.79 5.32
CA ILE A 95 0.54 -13.21 5.68
C ILE A 95 0.73 -12.09 6.69
N SER A 96 -0.18 -11.14 6.68
CA SER A 96 -0.20 -10.05 7.64
C SER A 96 -1.62 -9.77 8.12
N GLY A 97 -1.71 -9.18 9.30
CA GLY A 97 -2.94 -8.63 9.84
C GLY A 97 -2.65 -7.33 10.57
N GLY A 98 -3.56 -6.37 10.50
CA GLY A 98 -3.35 -5.10 11.16
C GLY A 98 -4.54 -4.19 11.09
N CYS A 99 -4.49 -3.11 11.87
CA CYS A 99 -5.55 -2.14 11.97
C CYS A 99 -5.02 -0.71 11.86
N GLY A 100 -5.86 0.16 11.31
CA GLY A 100 -5.66 1.60 11.31
C GLY A 100 -6.82 2.30 11.98
N PHE A 101 -6.57 3.43 12.62
CA PHE A 101 -7.59 4.31 13.17
C PHE A 101 -7.21 5.78 13.01
N ASP A 102 -8.20 6.64 12.87
CA ASP A 102 -8.04 8.09 12.79
C ASP A 102 -8.42 8.71 14.14
N PHE A 103 -7.55 9.55 14.68
CA PHE A 103 -7.78 10.20 15.98
C PHE A 103 -9.04 11.06 15.99
N LYS A 104 -9.42 11.67 14.86
CA LYS A 104 -10.65 12.47 14.70
C LYS A 104 -11.93 11.76 15.07
N ASN A 105 -11.92 10.42 15.07
CA ASN A 105 -13.10 9.58 15.33
C ASN A 105 -13.26 9.22 16.83
N PHE A 106 -12.46 9.84 17.71
CA PHE A 106 -12.48 9.59 19.15
C PHE A 106 -12.70 10.90 19.91
N ASP A 107 -13.56 10.87 20.93
CA ASP A 107 -13.94 12.03 21.73
C ASP A 107 -12.76 12.69 22.46
N PHE A 108 -11.74 11.90 22.82
CA PHE A 108 -10.56 12.42 23.51
C PHE A 108 -9.67 13.32 22.64
N VAL A 109 -9.89 13.34 21.31
CA VAL A 109 -9.08 14.15 20.40
C VAL A 109 -9.18 15.64 20.69
N GLU A 110 -10.32 16.10 21.23
CA GLU A 110 -10.51 17.52 21.58
C GLU A 110 -9.52 18.02 22.65
N THR A 111 -9.00 17.11 23.49
CA THR A 111 -7.99 17.42 24.51
C THR A 111 -6.56 17.40 23.97
N MET A 112 -6.34 16.93 22.73
CA MET A 112 -5.04 16.83 22.11
C MET A 112 -4.65 18.10 21.35
N PRO A 113 -3.34 18.35 21.13
CA PRO A 113 -2.88 19.40 20.24
C PRO A 113 -3.49 19.23 18.83
N LYS A 114 -3.89 20.34 18.20
CA LYS A 114 -4.54 20.37 16.88
C LYS A 114 -3.81 19.56 15.78
N ALA A 115 -2.50 19.44 15.88
CA ALA A 115 -1.69 18.64 14.94
C ALA A 115 -2.08 17.16 14.91
N PHE A 116 -2.67 16.63 15.99
CA PHE A 116 -3.11 15.24 16.06
C PHE A 116 -4.55 15.02 15.60
N HIS A 117 -5.36 16.07 15.45
CA HIS A 117 -6.77 15.93 15.06
C HIS A 117 -6.93 15.21 13.70
N ASP A 118 -6.01 15.43 12.77
CA ASP A 118 -6.02 14.80 11.44
C ASP A 118 -4.97 13.69 11.32
N ALA A 119 -4.45 13.20 12.44
CA ALA A 119 -3.51 12.10 12.43
C ALA A 119 -4.21 10.74 12.42
N SER A 120 -3.55 9.77 11.78
CA SER A 120 -3.95 8.37 11.77
C SER A 120 -2.85 7.53 12.39
N PHE A 121 -3.21 6.52 13.16
CA PHE A 121 -2.29 5.52 13.67
C PHE A 121 -2.59 4.18 13.01
N ASN A 122 -1.55 3.39 12.75
CA ASN A 122 -1.70 2.04 12.25
C ASN A 122 -0.69 1.11 12.91
N PHE A 123 -1.06 -0.14 13.03
CA PHE A 123 -0.20 -1.22 13.48
C PHE A 123 -0.52 -2.50 12.73
N GLY A 124 0.45 -3.39 12.68
CA GLY A 124 0.27 -4.69 12.03
C GLY A 124 1.38 -5.65 12.37
N VAL A 125 1.11 -6.92 12.12
CA VAL A 125 2.05 -8.03 12.23
C VAL A 125 2.04 -8.81 10.92
N ALA A 126 3.22 -9.27 10.50
CA ALA A 126 3.36 -10.21 9.39
C ALA A 126 4.25 -11.37 9.81
N SER A 127 3.97 -12.54 9.23
CA SER A 127 4.79 -13.73 9.40
C SER A 127 4.94 -14.46 8.07
N VAL A 128 6.09 -15.06 7.86
CA VAL A 128 6.31 -15.99 6.75
C VAL A 128 5.51 -17.25 7.02
N VAL A 129 4.81 -17.75 6.00
CA VAL A 129 4.04 -19.01 6.04
C VAL A 129 4.64 -20.07 5.13
N GLU A 130 5.48 -19.67 4.19
CA GLU A 130 6.21 -20.53 3.29
C GLU A 130 7.62 -19.95 3.05
N GLY A 131 8.66 -20.74 3.32
CA GLY A 131 10.08 -20.37 3.27
C GLY A 131 10.84 -20.91 4.48
N GLU A 132 12.16 -20.85 4.44
CA GLU A 132 13.03 -21.36 5.52
C GLU A 132 13.20 -20.38 6.70
N GLN A 133 12.62 -19.18 6.61
CA GLN A 133 12.73 -18.17 7.64
C GLN A 133 11.55 -18.24 8.61
N ASP A 134 11.85 -18.57 9.86
CA ASP A 134 10.92 -18.38 10.98
C ASP A 134 11.06 -16.96 11.54
N GLY A 135 9.95 -16.26 11.62
CA GLY A 135 9.95 -14.92 12.21
C GLY A 135 8.67 -14.14 11.95
N ALA A 136 8.47 -13.15 12.79
CA ALA A 136 7.39 -12.18 12.64
C ALA A 136 7.95 -10.77 12.64
N THR A 137 7.36 -9.92 11.80
CA THR A 137 7.68 -8.49 11.73
C THR A 137 6.51 -7.68 12.25
N LEU A 138 6.79 -6.70 13.09
CA LEU A 138 5.81 -5.76 13.61
C LEU A 138 5.94 -4.42 12.87
N LYS A 139 4.81 -3.79 12.60
CA LYS A 139 4.72 -2.44 12.05
C LYS A 139 3.89 -1.57 12.99
N ALA A 140 4.36 -0.36 13.25
CA ALA A 140 3.57 0.70 13.85
C ALA A 140 3.90 2.01 13.14
N GLY A 141 2.90 2.86 12.93
CA GLY A 141 3.12 4.12 12.23
C GLY A 141 2.07 5.15 12.58
N ILE A 142 2.48 6.43 12.53
CA ILE A 142 1.60 7.58 12.65
C ILE A 142 1.69 8.36 11.35
N THR A 143 0.56 8.68 10.77
CA THR A 143 0.45 9.49 9.54
C THR A 143 -0.20 10.81 9.89
N PHE A 144 0.43 11.91 9.56
CA PHE A 144 -0.11 13.26 9.71
C PHE A 144 -0.58 13.76 8.34
N LYS A 145 -1.79 14.32 8.30
CA LYS A 145 -2.33 14.98 7.09
C LYS A 145 -2.07 16.46 7.18
N PHE A 146 -1.32 16.99 6.22
CA PHE A 146 -1.03 18.42 6.12
C PHE A 146 -1.77 19.02 4.92
N GLY A 147 -2.37 20.19 5.11
CA GLY A 147 -3.09 20.93 4.08
C GLY A 147 -4.60 20.98 4.33
N ALA A 148 -5.23 22.07 3.88
CA ALA A 148 -6.68 22.17 3.94
C ALA A 148 -7.31 21.08 3.04
N PRO A 149 -8.33 20.36 3.52
CA PRO A 149 -9.08 19.46 2.66
C PRO A 149 -9.65 20.33 1.52
N LYS A 150 -9.29 20.00 0.27
CA LYS A 150 -10.01 20.54 -0.89
C LYS A 150 -11.46 20.09 -0.72
N LYS A 151 -12.32 20.99 -0.24
CA LYS A 151 -13.77 20.78 -0.33
C LYS A 151 -14.06 20.58 -1.82
N ILE A 152 -14.21 19.34 -2.20
CA ILE A 152 -14.70 19.01 -3.54
C ILE A 152 -16.14 19.51 -3.52
N LYS A 153 -16.38 20.67 -4.12
CA LYS A 153 -17.70 21.26 -4.36
C LYS A 153 -18.55 20.40 -5.32
N THR A 154 -18.20 19.13 -5.46
CA THR A 154 -18.76 18.21 -6.46
C THR A 154 -20.17 17.78 -6.07
N ALA A 155 -20.44 17.59 -4.78
CA ALA A 155 -21.78 17.16 -4.34
C ALA A 155 -22.82 18.27 -4.50
N GLU A 156 -22.53 19.48 -4.03
CA GLU A 156 -23.43 20.64 -4.20
C GLU A 156 -23.59 21.03 -5.68
N ALA A 157 -22.51 20.98 -6.47
CA ALA A 157 -22.59 21.30 -7.90
C ALA A 157 -23.34 20.21 -8.69
N ILE A 158 -23.25 18.94 -8.30
CA ILE A 158 -24.03 17.85 -8.91
C ILE A 158 -25.50 17.98 -8.52
N GLN A 159 -25.80 18.25 -7.25
CA GLN A 159 -27.16 18.41 -6.77
C GLN A 159 -27.87 19.59 -7.45
N PHE A 160 -27.24 20.74 -7.49
CA PHE A 160 -27.75 21.94 -8.22
C PHE A 160 -27.94 21.70 -9.71
N ARG A 161 -27.04 20.93 -10.36
CA ARG A 161 -27.20 20.56 -11.77
C ARG A 161 -28.34 19.56 -12.01
N THR A 162 -28.60 18.69 -11.06
CA THR A 162 -29.66 17.69 -11.13
C THR A 162 -31.02 18.35 -10.89
N GLU A 163 -31.16 19.24 -9.93
CA GLU A 163 -32.37 20.02 -9.66
C GLU A 163 -32.75 20.88 -10.89
N ASN A 164 -31.82 21.62 -11.48
CA ASN A 164 -32.08 22.41 -12.68
C ASN A 164 -32.50 21.56 -13.90
N LYS A 165 -31.99 20.33 -14.03
CA LYS A 165 -32.43 19.41 -15.08
C LYS A 165 -33.83 18.85 -14.85
N ILE A 166 -34.15 18.57 -13.59
CA ILE A 166 -35.49 18.08 -13.21
C ILE A 166 -36.52 19.18 -13.49
N ASP A 167 -36.26 20.42 -13.14
CA ASP A 167 -37.17 21.56 -13.39
C ASP A 167 -37.37 21.79 -14.89
N ALA A 168 -36.30 21.68 -15.69
CA ALA A 168 -36.42 21.80 -17.15
C ALA A 168 -37.30 20.69 -17.77
N VAL A 169 -37.09 19.43 -17.34
CA VAL A 169 -37.90 18.30 -17.78
C VAL A 169 -39.37 18.41 -17.34
N MET A 170 -39.62 18.93 -16.13
CA MET A 170 -40.98 19.17 -15.65
C MET A 170 -41.70 20.26 -16.48
N GLN A 171 -40.99 21.30 -16.86
CA GLN A 171 -41.53 22.35 -17.73
C GLN A 171 -41.84 21.83 -19.13
N GLU A 172 -40.94 21.03 -19.71
CA GLU A 172 -41.16 20.40 -21.03
C GLU A 172 -42.37 19.44 -21.00
N ASN A 173 -42.50 18.64 -19.94
CA ASN A 173 -43.66 17.77 -19.76
C ASN A 173 -44.98 18.54 -19.64
N LYS A 174 -44.99 19.71 -19.04
CA LYS A 174 -46.17 20.56 -18.93
C LYS A 174 -46.57 21.09 -20.32
N ILE A 175 -45.60 21.59 -21.12
CA ILE A 175 -45.84 22.07 -22.47
C ILE A 175 -46.40 20.95 -23.36
N LEU A 176 -45.83 19.74 -23.28
CA LEU A 176 -46.31 18.58 -24.01
C LEU A 176 -47.75 18.20 -23.64
N LYS A 177 -48.12 18.25 -22.38
CA LYS A 177 -49.52 18.00 -21.93
C LYS A 177 -50.47 19.03 -22.49
N ASP A 178 -50.10 20.29 -22.49
CA ASP A 178 -50.91 21.37 -23.04
C ASP A 178 -51.11 21.22 -24.59
N GLN A 179 -50.07 20.80 -25.28
CA GLN A 179 -50.14 20.50 -26.74
C GLN A 179 -51.05 19.29 -27.04
N ILE A 180 -50.97 18.24 -26.23
CA ILE A 180 -51.83 17.05 -26.37
C ILE A 180 -53.30 17.44 -26.12
N ALA A 181 -53.58 18.27 -25.13
CA ALA A 181 -54.94 18.76 -24.89
C ALA A 181 -55.47 19.59 -26.07
N ALA A 182 -54.64 20.46 -26.63
CA ALA A 182 -55.03 21.27 -27.79
C ALA A 182 -55.28 20.41 -29.07
N ILE A 183 -54.49 19.34 -29.27
CA ILE A 183 -54.68 18.41 -30.38
C ILE A 183 -55.99 17.63 -30.20
N ASN A 184 -56.24 17.14 -28.98
CA ASN A 184 -57.49 16.42 -28.72
C ASN A 184 -58.74 17.27 -28.95
N LEU A 185 -58.70 18.55 -28.57
CA LEU A 185 -59.78 19.49 -28.81
C LEU A 185 -60.02 19.70 -30.32
N LYS A 186 -58.96 19.80 -31.11
CA LYS A 186 -59.05 19.90 -32.58
C LYS A 186 -59.61 18.62 -33.20
N LEU A 187 -59.26 17.47 -32.69
CA LEU A 187 -59.75 16.17 -33.15
C LEU A 187 -61.27 16.03 -32.87
N GLU A 188 -61.72 16.46 -31.71
CA GLU A 188 -63.16 16.48 -31.38
C GLU A 188 -63.94 17.41 -32.30
N THR A 189 -63.42 18.60 -32.59
CA THR A 189 -64.06 19.53 -33.53
C THR A 189 -64.14 18.97 -34.92
N LEU A 190 -63.07 18.32 -35.40
CA LEU A 190 -63.10 17.67 -36.76
C LEU A 190 -64.06 16.50 -36.80
N ASN A 191 -64.19 15.70 -35.78
CA ASN A 191 -65.13 14.59 -35.75
C ASN A 191 -66.58 15.08 -35.68
N MET A 192 -66.87 16.21 -35.05
CA MET A 192 -68.23 16.82 -35.09
C MET A 192 -68.58 17.37 -36.47
N VAL A 193 -67.60 17.90 -37.22
CA VAL A 193 -67.83 18.40 -38.61
C VAL A 193 -67.99 17.25 -39.63
N ALA A 194 -67.34 16.10 -39.37
CA ALA A 194 -67.38 14.93 -40.24
C ALA A 194 -68.67 14.08 -40.03
N SER A 195 -69.40 14.31 -38.97
CA SER A 195 -70.66 13.60 -38.65
C SER A 195 -71.96 14.32 -39.00
N ASN A 196 -71.86 15.52 -39.63
CA ASN A 196 -72.97 16.28 -40.21
C ASN A 196 -72.87 16.23 -41.75
#